data_c21ee4cb6d0bd84b3ace903410f9c956
#
_entry.id   c21ee4cb6d0bd84b3ace903410f9c956
#
_cell.length_a   1.000
_cell.length_b   1.000
_cell.length_c   1.000
_cell.angle_alpha   90.00
_cell.angle_beta   90.00
_cell.angle_gamma   90.00
#
_symmetry.space_group_name_H-M   'P 1'
#
loop_
_entity.id
_entity.type
_entity.pdbx_description
1 polymer ?
#
loop_
_entity_poly.entity_id
_entity_poly.type
_entity_poly.pdbx_seq_one_letter_code
_entity_poly.pdbx_strand_id
1 'polypeptide(L)'
;MTPSEAKQILNNQIDDVVAYLLPAGTQKGAEWTVGSVAGEKGKSLCVKISGPKVGVWRDFANPEFSGDILSLWGAVRGKQFADTFDEIKNYLGVSDEPKLYPKKQITYPDKPKCTKPKNEMTKWLTGRGITEKAISAFRLAQKDTATVFPFLSPAGKLELVKYREIGEKKIWSNKDPVPCLFGWQAMDQDTRDVVICEGEIDCLTWHCAGFSALSVPFGAGAGNKQATWIEHEYQRLERFEFIYLSMDMDAEGGAALGEIIDRLGRHRCKVVKLPFKDANECWQKKDGQELLDYGISTAETIDPEELKSLAAFHSEIIEELTSTGESEKGMRLPWGKVENKVLCRPAEISIWAGINSHGKSTLVSNIEVDGISQGERFCIASMEMKPRKLGKQLYRQASGMAQPSGKYLPLLRQYINGAVWIFEAYGTTKANRILEVFEYARKRYGVTQFIVDSLAKCGFAEDDYNKQKQFVDQLMEFSRQHNVHVHVVVHMRKREDENRIPGKMDIKGTGALTDMVDNVFIVWRNKPKEVDMGSDDLGKIAKSKGKPDTYLKVVKQRETGIEPTFGLFWHGLSCRFLGYQDEHLKQYIYSEREG
;
A
#
# COMPACT_ATOMS: atom_id res chain seq x y z
N MET A 1 29.00 -3.49 -4.74
CA MET A 1 29.84 -2.36 -4.31
C MET A 1 30.79 -2.80 -3.23
N THR A 2 32.08 -2.50 -3.34
CA THR A 2 33.12 -2.78 -2.32
C THR A 2 33.20 -1.64 -1.31
N PRO A 3 33.74 -1.87 -0.11
CA PRO A 3 33.98 -0.79 0.87
C PRO A 3 34.85 0.36 0.33
N SER A 4 35.81 0.06 -0.53
CA SER A 4 36.68 1.06 -1.17
C SER A 4 35.90 1.97 -2.12
N GLU A 5 35.01 1.40 -2.94
CA GLU A 5 34.14 2.14 -3.86
C GLU A 5 33.14 3.01 -3.08
N ALA A 6 32.52 2.47 -2.02
CA ALA A 6 31.62 3.22 -1.16
C ALA A 6 32.32 4.42 -0.53
N LYS A 7 33.53 4.22 0.02
CA LYS A 7 34.35 5.28 0.59
C LYS A 7 34.65 6.37 -0.43
N GLN A 8 34.98 6.00 -1.66
CA GLN A 8 35.28 6.97 -2.71
C GLN A 8 34.04 7.79 -3.08
N ILE A 9 32.87 7.16 -3.21
CA ILE A 9 31.61 7.84 -3.53
C ILE A 9 31.22 8.80 -2.39
N LEU A 10 31.28 8.34 -1.13
CA LEU A 10 30.97 9.18 0.04
C LEU A 10 31.92 10.37 0.15
N ASN A 11 33.21 10.19 -0.14
CA ASN A 11 34.18 11.28 -0.13
C ASN A 11 33.95 12.31 -1.23
N ASN A 12 33.40 11.90 -2.39
CA ASN A 12 33.06 12.83 -3.47
C ASN A 12 31.86 13.73 -3.14
N GLN A 13 31.03 13.33 -2.17
CA GLN A 13 29.85 14.09 -1.69
C GLN A 13 29.95 14.33 -0.17
N ILE A 14 31.16 14.58 0.33
CA ILE A 14 31.46 14.60 1.76
C ILE A 14 30.62 15.63 2.54
N ASP A 15 30.37 16.80 1.95
CA ASP A 15 29.60 17.88 2.59
C ASP A 15 28.17 17.43 2.92
N ASP A 16 27.51 16.76 1.97
CA ASP A 16 26.15 16.20 2.17
C ASP A 16 26.16 15.08 3.20
N VAL A 17 27.19 14.24 3.16
CA VAL A 17 27.35 13.09 4.08
C VAL A 17 27.56 13.55 5.52
N VAL A 18 28.44 14.53 5.76
CA VAL A 18 28.67 15.03 7.13
C VAL A 18 27.49 15.83 7.65
N ALA A 19 26.79 16.57 6.79
CA ALA A 19 25.54 17.25 7.15
C ALA A 19 24.42 16.26 7.51
N TYR A 20 24.36 15.13 6.83
CA TYR A 20 23.42 14.05 7.12
C TYR A 20 23.72 13.31 8.43
N LEU A 21 25.00 12.99 8.67
CA LEU A 21 25.44 12.26 9.86
C LEU A 21 25.46 13.13 11.12
N LEU A 22 25.93 14.36 11.00
CA LEU A 22 26.24 15.29 12.08
C LEU A 22 25.61 16.67 11.81
N PRO A 23 24.28 16.79 11.80
CA PRO A 23 23.56 17.99 11.35
C PRO A 23 23.76 19.22 12.23
N ALA A 24 24.21 19.07 13.48
CA ALA A 24 24.52 20.20 14.36
C ALA A 24 25.98 20.69 14.24
N GLY A 25 26.76 20.07 13.35
CA GLY A 25 28.10 20.48 13.04
C GLY A 25 28.16 21.78 12.24
N THR A 26 29.32 22.40 12.20
CA THR A 26 29.57 23.64 11.47
C THR A 26 30.85 23.53 10.63
N GLN A 27 30.78 24.01 9.39
CA GLN A 27 31.94 24.06 8.53
C GLN A 27 32.90 25.19 8.96
N LYS A 28 34.17 24.84 9.07
CA LYS A 28 35.24 25.79 9.39
C LYS A 28 36.44 25.54 8.48
N GLY A 29 36.52 26.28 7.40
CA GLY A 29 37.54 26.07 6.37
C GLY A 29 37.42 24.69 5.72
N ALA A 30 38.45 23.86 5.81
CA ALA A 30 38.53 22.50 5.26
C ALA A 30 37.96 21.41 6.18
N GLU A 31 37.30 21.80 7.25
CA GLU A 31 36.83 20.88 8.29
C GLU A 31 35.37 21.09 8.66
N TRP A 32 34.67 19.98 8.96
CA TRP A 32 33.36 19.96 9.61
C TRP A 32 33.59 19.65 11.10
N THR A 33 33.09 20.50 12.00
CA THR A 33 33.34 20.39 13.45
C THR A 33 32.04 20.24 14.22
N VAL A 34 32.04 19.33 15.21
CA VAL A 34 30.92 19.03 16.10
C VAL A 34 31.46 18.60 17.49
N GLY A 35 30.61 18.42 18.49
CA GLY A 35 31.00 18.03 19.83
C GLY A 35 31.57 16.61 19.92
N SER A 36 30.81 15.62 19.47
CA SER A 36 31.21 14.21 19.43
C SER A 36 30.41 13.45 18.38
N VAL A 37 30.55 12.14 18.33
CA VAL A 37 29.72 11.24 17.47
C VAL A 37 28.24 11.27 17.83
N ALA A 38 27.85 11.74 19.01
CA ALA A 38 26.44 11.94 19.38
C ALA A 38 25.84 13.18 18.70
N GLY A 39 26.64 14.01 18.04
CA GLY A 39 26.17 15.09 17.19
C GLY A 39 25.81 16.39 17.90
N GLU A 40 26.14 16.55 19.19
CA GLU A 40 25.93 17.80 19.94
C GLU A 40 26.84 18.94 19.47
N LYS A 41 26.43 20.18 19.69
CA LYS A 41 27.24 21.36 19.34
C LYS A 41 28.56 21.35 20.09
N GLY A 42 29.67 21.51 19.38
CA GLY A 42 31.00 21.51 19.95
C GLY A 42 32.08 21.63 18.88
N LYS A 43 33.34 21.35 19.27
CA LYS A 43 34.51 21.47 18.38
C LYS A 43 35.49 20.32 18.53
N SER A 44 35.18 19.29 19.31
CA SER A 44 36.11 18.21 19.64
C SER A 44 36.27 17.20 18.51
N LEU A 45 35.18 16.91 17.77
CA LEU A 45 35.21 16.03 16.61
C LEU A 45 35.38 16.87 15.35
N CYS A 46 36.36 16.51 14.53
CA CYS A 46 36.67 17.17 13.27
C CYS A 46 36.68 16.14 12.13
N VAL A 47 36.00 16.45 11.03
CA VAL A 47 36.03 15.66 9.79
C VAL A 47 36.63 16.50 8.67
N LYS A 48 37.60 15.99 7.94
CA LYS A 48 38.18 16.67 6.77
C LYS A 48 37.21 16.60 5.60
N ILE A 49 36.75 17.75 5.13
CA ILE A 49 35.80 17.85 4.00
C ILE A 49 36.46 18.32 2.71
N SER A 50 37.73 18.72 2.75
CA SER A 50 38.49 19.07 1.54
C SER A 50 39.96 18.72 1.66
N GLY A 51 40.68 18.62 0.53
CA GLY A 51 42.11 18.30 0.45
C GLY A 51 42.42 16.80 0.41
N PRO A 52 43.71 16.40 0.50
CA PRO A 52 44.13 15.02 0.26
C PRO A 52 43.66 14.01 1.32
N LYS A 53 43.11 14.45 2.44
CA LYS A 53 42.62 13.64 3.55
C LYS A 53 41.08 13.72 3.72
N VAL A 54 40.36 13.99 2.65
CA VAL A 54 38.87 14.02 2.69
C VAL A 54 38.30 12.73 3.30
N GLY A 55 37.32 12.88 4.18
CA GLY A 55 36.65 11.78 4.88
C GLY A 55 37.39 11.22 6.08
N VAL A 56 38.59 11.73 6.39
CA VAL A 56 39.31 11.37 7.64
C VAL A 56 38.74 12.19 8.78
N TRP A 57 38.45 11.54 9.88
CA TRP A 57 37.92 12.19 11.09
C TRP A 57 38.69 11.81 12.36
N ARG A 58 38.58 12.65 13.36
CA ARG A 58 39.14 12.43 14.71
C ARG A 58 38.34 13.20 15.75
N ASP A 59 38.10 12.54 16.90
CA ASP A 59 37.62 13.22 18.10
C ASP A 59 38.82 13.55 19.01
N PHE A 60 39.07 14.82 19.23
CA PHE A 60 40.19 15.27 20.06
C PHE A 60 39.91 15.14 21.56
N ALA A 61 38.64 15.02 21.98
CA ALA A 61 38.29 14.73 23.37
C ALA A 61 38.45 13.24 23.69
N ASN A 62 38.26 12.37 22.71
CA ASN A 62 38.40 10.92 22.82
C ASN A 62 39.28 10.39 21.67
N PRO A 63 40.64 10.44 21.82
CA PRO A 63 41.57 10.14 20.71
C PRO A 63 41.45 8.71 20.14
N GLU A 64 40.79 7.80 20.84
CA GLU A 64 40.49 6.44 20.36
C GLU A 64 39.48 6.43 19.22
N PHE A 65 38.66 7.48 19.14
CA PHE A 65 37.67 7.64 18.09
C PHE A 65 38.25 8.42 16.90
N SER A 66 38.69 7.68 15.89
CA SER A 66 39.24 8.24 14.65
C SER A 66 39.13 7.22 13.52
N GLY A 67 39.21 7.69 12.28
CA GLY A 67 39.20 6.79 11.13
C GLY A 67 38.80 7.46 9.81
N ASP A 68 38.17 6.72 8.97
CA ASP A 68 37.63 7.19 7.68
C ASP A 68 36.09 7.36 7.73
N ILE A 69 35.51 7.78 6.61
CA ILE A 69 34.08 8.10 6.53
C ILE A 69 33.18 6.88 6.83
N LEU A 70 33.63 5.65 6.53
CA LEU A 70 32.88 4.43 6.86
C LEU A 70 32.86 4.18 8.36
N SER A 71 34.01 4.35 9.02
CA SER A 71 34.10 4.22 10.47
C SER A 71 33.36 5.34 11.21
N LEU A 72 33.32 6.57 10.66
CA LEU A 72 32.51 7.66 11.19
C LEU A 72 31.02 7.29 11.16
N TRP A 73 30.56 6.74 10.04
CA TRP A 73 29.17 6.31 9.90
C TRP A 73 28.78 5.29 10.96
N GLY A 74 29.60 4.26 11.14
CA GLY A 74 29.41 3.25 12.18
C GLY A 74 29.39 3.83 13.59
N ALA A 75 30.33 4.72 13.90
CA ALA A 75 30.44 5.38 15.21
C ALA A 75 29.19 6.25 15.51
N VAL A 76 28.71 7.04 14.55
CA VAL A 76 27.52 7.89 14.70
C VAL A 76 26.23 7.07 14.85
N ARG A 77 26.13 5.93 14.16
CA ARG A 77 24.96 5.05 14.22
C ARG A 77 25.02 3.98 15.32
N GLY A 78 26.15 3.82 15.98
CA GLY A 78 26.36 2.79 17.00
C GLY A 78 26.25 1.36 16.45
N LYS A 79 26.65 1.15 15.17
CA LYS A 79 26.48 -0.11 14.45
C LYS A 79 27.81 -0.80 14.14
N GLN A 80 27.79 -2.13 14.06
CA GLN A 80 28.91 -2.92 13.55
C GLN A 80 29.09 -2.70 12.04
N PHE A 81 30.28 -3.01 11.53
CA PHE A 81 30.65 -2.70 10.14
C PHE A 81 29.69 -3.27 9.08
N ALA A 82 29.19 -4.50 9.27
CA ALA A 82 28.27 -5.12 8.31
C ALA A 82 26.96 -4.33 8.16
N ASP A 83 26.31 -4.01 9.29
CA ASP A 83 25.04 -3.24 9.32
C ASP A 83 25.25 -1.79 8.84
N THR A 84 26.42 -1.21 9.18
CA THR A 84 26.82 0.11 8.70
C THR A 84 26.96 0.12 7.18
N PHE A 85 27.58 -0.91 6.62
CA PHE A 85 27.83 -0.99 5.20
C PHE A 85 26.52 -1.20 4.39
N ASP A 86 25.57 -1.94 4.93
CA ASP A 86 24.24 -2.10 4.32
C ASP A 86 23.44 -0.77 4.39
N GLU A 87 23.55 -0.01 5.47
CA GLU A 87 22.95 1.33 5.54
C GLU A 87 23.58 2.30 4.53
N ILE A 88 24.89 2.24 4.35
CA ILE A 88 25.60 3.04 3.34
C ILE A 88 25.15 2.67 1.92
N LYS A 89 25.00 1.39 1.60
CA LYS A 89 24.47 0.95 0.29
C LYS A 89 23.07 1.53 0.05
N ASN A 90 22.21 1.46 1.05
CA ASN A 90 20.86 2.02 0.97
C ASN A 90 20.88 3.55 0.78
N TYR A 91 21.76 4.25 1.49
CA TYR A 91 21.94 5.71 1.32
C TYR A 91 22.41 6.09 -0.08
N LEU A 92 23.32 5.29 -0.64
CA LEU A 92 23.84 5.49 -2.00
C LEU A 92 22.90 4.99 -3.10
N GLY A 93 21.74 4.41 -2.75
CA GLY A 93 20.78 3.85 -3.71
C GLY A 93 21.29 2.64 -4.48
N VAL A 94 22.31 1.95 -3.94
CA VAL A 94 22.88 0.74 -4.56
C VAL A 94 22.11 -0.47 -4.03
N SER A 95 21.19 -0.99 -4.85
CA SER A 95 20.65 -2.33 -4.62
C SER A 95 21.77 -3.35 -4.84
N ASP A 96 21.91 -4.34 -3.97
CA ASP A 96 22.76 -5.48 -4.26
C ASP A 96 22.28 -6.09 -5.58
N GLU A 97 23.12 -6.06 -6.62
CA GLU A 97 22.90 -6.93 -7.77
C GLU A 97 22.75 -8.36 -7.24
N PRO A 98 21.80 -9.16 -7.76
CA PRO A 98 21.67 -10.54 -7.32
C PRO A 98 23.03 -11.18 -7.48
N LYS A 99 23.66 -11.59 -6.38
CA LYS A 99 24.91 -12.35 -6.41
C LYS A 99 24.64 -13.53 -7.34
N LEU A 100 25.28 -13.54 -8.50
CA LEU A 100 25.35 -14.73 -9.35
C LEU A 100 26.07 -15.79 -8.51
N TYR A 101 25.30 -16.54 -7.72
CA TYR A 101 25.82 -17.75 -7.10
C TYR A 101 26.29 -18.66 -8.24
N PRO A 102 27.51 -19.19 -8.19
CA PRO A 102 27.95 -20.14 -9.19
C PRO A 102 26.89 -21.23 -9.30
N LYS A 103 26.33 -21.44 -10.49
CA LYS A 103 25.34 -22.50 -10.73
C LYS A 103 25.90 -23.76 -10.13
N LYS A 104 25.24 -24.31 -9.09
CA LYS A 104 25.63 -25.58 -8.47
C LYS A 104 25.75 -26.60 -9.59
N GLN A 105 26.89 -27.22 -9.72
CA GLN A 105 27.11 -28.20 -10.79
C GLN A 105 26.13 -29.36 -10.53
N ILE A 106 25.15 -29.53 -11.42
CA ILE A 106 24.11 -30.56 -11.30
C ILE A 106 24.78 -31.93 -11.48
N THR A 107 24.72 -32.75 -10.44
CA THR A 107 25.23 -34.13 -10.48
C THR A 107 24.04 -35.07 -10.63
N TYR A 108 23.93 -35.74 -11.75
CA TYR A 108 22.90 -36.76 -11.98
C TYR A 108 23.23 -38.04 -11.22
N PRO A 109 22.23 -38.73 -10.64
CA PRO A 109 22.48 -39.95 -9.91
C PRO A 109 22.81 -41.11 -10.86
N ASP A 110 23.71 -41.99 -10.42
CA ASP A 110 23.89 -43.28 -11.06
C ASP A 110 22.65 -44.15 -10.91
N LYS A 111 22.42 -45.05 -11.85
CA LYS A 111 21.31 -46.00 -11.77
C LYS A 111 21.49 -46.91 -10.53
N PRO A 112 20.55 -46.86 -9.57
CA PRO A 112 20.69 -47.60 -8.33
C PRO A 112 20.64 -49.14 -8.61
N LYS A 113 21.40 -49.89 -7.84
CA LYS A 113 21.25 -51.35 -7.82
C LYS A 113 19.95 -51.68 -7.10
N CYS A 114 18.92 -52.10 -7.81
CA CYS A 114 17.60 -52.44 -7.30
C CYS A 114 17.03 -53.68 -7.97
N THR A 115 16.03 -54.28 -7.38
CA THR A 115 15.31 -55.43 -7.89
C THR A 115 13.92 -55.01 -8.41
N LYS A 116 13.26 -55.87 -9.16
CA LYS A 116 11.84 -55.72 -9.45
C LYS A 116 11.03 -55.70 -8.15
N PRO A 117 9.85 -55.08 -8.12
CA PRO A 117 8.96 -55.11 -6.96
C PRO A 117 8.72 -56.51 -6.43
N LYS A 118 8.91 -56.72 -5.13
CA LYS A 118 8.62 -57.96 -4.46
C LYS A 118 7.21 -57.93 -3.87
N ASN A 119 6.70 -59.10 -3.45
CA ASN A 119 5.34 -59.23 -2.91
C ASN A 119 4.99 -58.26 -1.76
N GLU A 120 5.93 -57.92 -0.92
CA GLU A 120 5.72 -56.98 0.20
C GLU A 120 5.46 -55.54 -0.28
N MET A 121 6.32 -55.03 -1.16
CA MET A 121 6.14 -53.70 -1.79
C MET A 121 4.85 -53.66 -2.60
N THR A 122 4.58 -54.69 -3.41
CA THR A 122 3.36 -54.75 -4.22
C THR A 122 2.11 -54.77 -3.32
N LYS A 123 2.08 -55.59 -2.26
CA LYS A 123 0.96 -55.62 -1.28
C LYS A 123 0.77 -54.30 -0.60
N TRP A 124 1.84 -53.61 -0.22
CA TRP A 124 1.76 -52.28 0.39
C TRP A 124 1.15 -51.25 -0.53
N LEU A 125 1.56 -51.19 -1.81
CA LEU A 125 1.02 -50.27 -2.80
C LEU A 125 -0.42 -50.64 -3.20
N THR A 126 -0.72 -51.91 -3.43
CA THR A 126 -2.08 -52.35 -3.79
C THR A 126 -3.07 -52.17 -2.62
N GLY A 127 -2.60 -52.29 -1.37
CA GLY A 127 -3.38 -51.92 -0.18
C GLY A 127 -3.75 -50.46 -0.10
N ARG A 128 -3.04 -49.60 -0.85
CA ARG A 128 -3.36 -48.18 -1.03
C ARG A 128 -4.16 -47.90 -2.29
N GLY A 129 -4.61 -48.94 -3.00
CA GLY A 129 -5.35 -48.80 -4.27
C GLY A 129 -4.48 -48.53 -5.51
N ILE A 130 -3.16 -48.62 -5.38
CA ILE A 130 -2.24 -48.44 -6.54
C ILE A 130 -2.15 -49.73 -7.35
N THR A 131 -2.47 -49.64 -8.62
CA THR A 131 -2.50 -50.83 -9.51
C THR A 131 -1.10 -51.28 -9.93
N GLU A 132 -0.93 -52.58 -10.24
CA GLU A 132 0.33 -53.10 -10.77
C GLU A 132 0.70 -52.45 -12.11
N LYS A 133 -0.30 -52.03 -12.90
CA LYS A 133 -0.09 -51.27 -14.13
C LYS A 133 0.59 -49.93 -13.83
N ALA A 134 0.15 -49.20 -12.80
CA ALA A 134 0.77 -47.95 -12.37
C ALA A 134 2.21 -48.21 -11.86
N ILE A 135 2.42 -49.22 -11.02
CA ILE A 135 3.75 -49.61 -10.52
C ILE A 135 4.73 -49.82 -11.70
N SER A 136 4.27 -50.48 -12.76
CA SER A 136 5.09 -50.74 -13.98
C SER A 136 5.31 -49.46 -14.82
N ALA A 137 4.25 -48.67 -15.05
CA ALA A 137 4.30 -47.43 -15.81
C ALA A 137 5.29 -46.40 -15.20
N PHE A 138 5.27 -46.27 -13.89
CA PHE A 138 6.18 -45.39 -13.15
C PHE A 138 7.57 -46.01 -12.90
N ARG A 139 7.82 -47.23 -13.39
CA ARG A 139 9.10 -47.96 -13.27
C ARG A 139 9.56 -48.06 -11.81
N LEU A 140 8.63 -48.27 -10.87
CA LEU A 140 8.98 -48.45 -9.47
C LEU A 140 9.85 -49.69 -9.29
N ALA A 141 10.79 -49.62 -8.37
CA ALA A 141 11.70 -50.69 -8.03
C ALA A 141 11.81 -50.86 -6.51
N GLN A 142 12.47 -51.92 -6.08
CA GLN A 142 12.73 -52.17 -4.66
C GLN A 142 14.22 -52.27 -4.39
N LYS A 143 14.67 -51.62 -3.33
CA LYS A 143 16.02 -51.78 -2.78
C LYS A 143 15.85 -52.12 -1.29
N ASP A 144 16.28 -53.32 -0.95
CA ASP A 144 16.11 -53.87 0.40
C ASP A 144 14.64 -53.79 0.88
N THR A 145 14.34 -53.01 1.92
CA THR A 145 13.00 -52.75 2.46
C THR A 145 12.36 -51.47 1.94
N ALA A 146 13.03 -50.77 1.01
CA ALA A 146 12.56 -49.48 0.51
C ALA A 146 11.99 -49.56 -0.92
N THR A 147 10.90 -48.85 -1.15
CA THR A 147 10.39 -48.52 -2.48
C THR A 147 11.28 -47.47 -3.13
N VAL A 148 11.67 -47.68 -4.38
CA VAL A 148 12.50 -46.78 -5.18
C VAL A 148 11.61 -46.03 -6.18
N PHE A 149 11.62 -44.74 -6.11
CA PHE A 149 10.91 -43.83 -7.03
C PHE A 149 11.94 -43.19 -7.96
N PRO A 150 12.03 -43.59 -9.23
CA PRO A 150 12.93 -42.97 -10.20
C PRO A 150 12.26 -41.74 -10.81
N PHE A 151 12.87 -40.61 -10.69
CA PHE A 151 12.43 -39.35 -11.34
C PHE A 151 13.16 -39.28 -12.69
N LEU A 152 12.41 -39.46 -13.74
CA LEU A 152 12.93 -39.42 -15.11
C LEU A 152 12.49 -38.13 -15.80
N SER A 153 13.35 -37.56 -16.63
CA SER A 153 12.94 -36.49 -17.54
C SER A 153 11.99 -37.05 -18.64
N PRO A 154 11.28 -36.18 -19.38
CA PRO A 154 10.48 -36.60 -20.55
C PRO A 154 11.30 -37.39 -21.58
N ALA A 155 12.61 -37.16 -21.68
CA ALA A 155 13.54 -37.91 -22.54
C ALA A 155 13.99 -39.23 -21.92
N GLY A 156 13.50 -39.62 -20.75
CA GLY A 156 13.83 -40.89 -20.08
C GLY A 156 15.16 -40.86 -19.30
N LYS A 157 15.81 -39.70 -19.14
CA LYS A 157 17.05 -39.57 -18.34
C LYS A 157 16.73 -39.56 -16.86
N LEU A 158 17.49 -40.31 -16.05
CA LEU A 158 17.35 -40.33 -14.60
C LEU A 158 17.93 -39.03 -13.99
N GLU A 159 17.10 -38.30 -13.30
CA GLU A 159 17.46 -36.98 -12.72
C GLU A 159 17.49 -36.98 -11.20
N LEU A 160 16.62 -37.79 -10.53
CA LEU A 160 16.57 -37.92 -9.09
C LEU A 160 16.12 -39.34 -8.73
N VAL A 161 16.56 -39.85 -7.58
CA VAL A 161 16.07 -41.10 -7.00
C VAL A 161 15.64 -40.84 -5.56
N LYS A 162 14.39 -41.14 -5.27
CA LYS A 162 13.87 -41.17 -3.90
C LYS A 162 13.63 -42.58 -3.43
N TYR A 163 13.81 -42.74 -2.14
CA TYR A 163 13.58 -44.00 -1.43
C TYR A 163 12.56 -43.76 -0.31
N ARG A 164 11.65 -44.70 -0.15
CA ARG A 164 10.71 -44.71 0.95
C ARG A 164 10.63 -46.09 1.58
N GLU A 165 10.85 -46.17 2.87
CA GLU A 165 10.72 -47.40 3.61
C GLU A 165 9.28 -47.93 3.52
N ILE A 166 9.10 -49.22 3.26
CA ILE A 166 7.79 -49.85 3.10
C ILE A 166 7.08 -49.83 4.44
N GLY A 167 5.88 -49.24 4.48
CA GLY A 167 5.07 -49.16 5.72
C GLY A 167 5.47 -48.05 6.68
N GLU A 168 6.55 -47.30 6.41
CA GLU A 168 7.04 -46.21 7.28
C GLU A 168 6.99 -44.84 6.60
N LYS A 169 7.20 -43.77 7.41
CA LYS A 169 7.31 -42.38 6.93
C LYS A 169 8.75 -41.97 6.59
N LYS A 170 9.71 -42.87 6.65
CA LYS A 170 11.13 -42.60 6.40
C LYS A 170 11.38 -42.47 4.90
N ILE A 171 11.81 -41.28 4.47
CA ILE A 171 12.08 -40.93 3.07
C ILE A 171 13.48 -40.34 2.99
N TRP A 172 14.24 -40.70 1.94
CA TRP A 172 15.55 -40.10 1.62
C TRP A 172 15.78 -40.07 0.11
N SER A 173 16.75 -39.32 -0.35
CA SER A 173 17.13 -39.21 -1.76
C SER A 173 18.65 -39.33 -1.94
N ASN A 174 19.10 -39.34 -3.19
CA ASN A 174 20.53 -39.18 -3.51
C ASN A 174 21.04 -37.81 -3.06
N LYS A 175 22.35 -37.70 -2.90
CA LYS A 175 23.01 -36.44 -2.52
C LYS A 175 22.84 -35.39 -3.63
N ASP A 176 22.64 -34.12 -3.26
CA ASP A 176 22.49 -32.99 -4.18
C ASP A 176 21.48 -33.27 -5.33
N PRO A 177 20.21 -33.55 -5.01
CA PRO A 177 19.24 -33.99 -5.98
C PRO A 177 18.83 -32.86 -6.94
N VAL A 178 18.57 -33.21 -8.19
CA VAL A 178 17.99 -32.33 -9.18
C VAL A 178 16.52 -32.03 -8.78
N PRO A 179 16.06 -30.79 -8.77
CA PRO A 179 14.68 -30.47 -8.42
C PRO A 179 13.73 -30.74 -9.61
N CYS A 180 13.56 -32.00 -10.01
CA CYS A 180 12.68 -32.41 -11.10
C CYS A 180 11.38 -33.03 -10.57
N LEU A 181 10.30 -32.97 -11.35
CA LEU A 181 9.02 -33.58 -11.03
C LEU A 181 9.04 -35.10 -11.26
N PHE A 182 8.34 -35.82 -10.39
CA PHE A 182 8.10 -37.27 -10.57
C PHE A 182 6.88 -37.49 -11.47
N GLY A 183 6.93 -38.47 -12.37
CA GLY A 183 5.77 -38.92 -13.14
C GLY A 183 5.90 -38.78 -14.65
N TRP A 184 6.88 -38.07 -15.16
CA TRP A 184 7.08 -37.90 -16.62
C TRP A 184 7.12 -39.20 -17.42
N GLN A 185 7.62 -40.28 -16.82
CA GLN A 185 7.73 -41.60 -17.48
C GLN A 185 6.39 -42.29 -17.74
N ALA A 186 5.34 -41.86 -17.09
CA ALA A 186 4.00 -42.42 -17.24
C ALA A 186 3.04 -41.45 -17.99
N MET A 187 3.58 -40.32 -18.48
CA MET A 187 2.80 -39.29 -19.15
C MET A 187 2.76 -39.46 -20.65
N ASP A 188 1.59 -39.33 -21.25
CA ASP A 188 1.42 -39.30 -22.69
C ASP A 188 1.96 -37.99 -23.29
N GLN A 189 2.52 -38.10 -24.53
CA GLN A 189 3.10 -36.94 -25.20
C GLN A 189 2.06 -35.88 -25.62
N ASP A 190 0.83 -36.30 -25.88
CA ASP A 190 -0.25 -35.43 -26.34
C ASP A 190 -1.08 -34.80 -25.19
N THR A 191 -0.73 -35.14 -23.95
CA THR A 191 -1.40 -34.61 -22.77
C THR A 191 -1.31 -33.07 -22.69
N ARG A 192 -2.45 -32.42 -22.55
CA ARG A 192 -2.57 -30.96 -22.41
C ARG A 192 -2.87 -30.53 -20.98
N ASP A 193 -3.44 -31.40 -20.17
CA ASP A 193 -3.83 -31.17 -18.80
C ASP A 193 -3.02 -32.04 -17.85
N VAL A 194 -2.57 -31.47 -16.73
CA VAL A 194 -1.78 -32.19 -15.74
C VAL A 194 -2.22 -31.87 -14.33
N VAL A 195 -2.26 -32.88 -13.47
CA VAL A 195 -2.39 -32.70 -12.02
C VAL A 195 -0.99 -32.63 -11.41
N ILE A 196 -0.67 -31.57 -10.70
CA ILE A 196 0.56 -31.48 -9.89
C ILE A 196 0.16 -31.65 -8.43
N CYS A 197 0.74 -32.66 -7.76
CA CYS A 197 0.46 -33.00 -6.37
C CYS A 197 1.73 -33.03 -5.51
N GLU A 198 1.58 -33.12 -4.20
CA GLU A 198 2.70 -33.02 -3.27
C GLU A 198 3.52 -34.32 -3.20
N GLY A 199 2.86 -35.47 -3.16
CA GLY A 199 3.49 -36.77 -2.91
C GLY A 199 3.53 -37.71 -4.10
N GLU A 200 4.55 -38.62 -4.13
CA GLU A 200 4.66 -39.65 -5.16
C GLU A 200 3.46 -40.63 -5.13
N ILE A 201 2.93 -40.92 -3.95
CA ILE A 201 1.74 -41.79 -3.80
C ILE A 201 0.50 -41.14 -4.38
N ASP A 202 0.33 -39.83 -4.19
CA ASP A 202 -0.80 -39.08 -4.76
C ASP A 202 -0.68 -39.02 -6.28
N CYS A 203 0.53 -38.85 -6.81
CA CYS A 203 0.78 -38.91 -8.25
C CYS A 203 0.37 -40.29 -8.84
N LEU A 204 0.73 -41.38 -8.17
CA LEU A 204 0.29 -42.72 -8.56
C LEU A 204 -1.22 -42.90 -8.46
N THR A 205 -1.83 -42.28 -7.46
CA THR A 205 -3.28 -42.30 -7.23
C THR A 205 -4.03 -41.60 -8.35
N TRP A 206 -3.63 -40.37 -8.68
CA TRP A 206 -4.22 -39.62 -9.78
C TRP A 206 -4.09 -40.39 -11.12
N HIS A 207 -2.93 -41.04 -11.34
CA HIS A 207 -2.76 -41.88 -12.53
C HIS A 207 -3.71 -43.10 -12.50
N CYS A 208 -3.92 -43.74 -11.36
CA CYS A 208 -4.87 -44.85 -11.24
C CYS A 208 -6.31 -44.39 -11.49
N ALA A 209 -6.64 -43.16 -11.14
CA ALA A 209 -7.94 -42.54 -11.44
C ALA A 209 -8.07 -42.07 -12.90
N GLY A 210 -7.04 -42.24 -13.74
CA GLY A 210 -7.08 -41.90 -15.17
C GLY A 210 -6.57 -40.50 -15.52
N PHE A 211 -6.01 -39.77 -14.59
CA PHE A 211 -5.45 -38.43 -14.83
C PHE A 211 -3.93 -38.48 -15.04
N SER A 212 -3.44 -37.61 -15.90
CA SER A 212 -1.99 -37.39 -16.02
C SER A 212 -1.50 -36.59 -14.81
N ALA A 213 -0.51 -37.12 -14.11
CA ALA A 213 -0.08 -36.51 -12.85
C ALA A 213 1.44 -36.44 -12.72
N LEU A 214 1.89 -35.39 -12.02
CA LEU A 214 3.26 -35.16 -11.61
C LEU A 214 3.29 -34.84 -10.11
N SER A 215 4.35 -35.23 -9.38
CA SER A 215 4.52 -34.76 -8.00
C SER A 215 5.77 -33.93 -7.80
N VAL A 216 5.71 -32.97 -6.87
CA VAL A 216 6.86 -32.13 -6.52
C VAL A 216 7.92 -32.94 -5.77
N PRO A 217 9.22 -32.61 -5.94
CA PRO A 217 10.29 -33.45 -5.41
C PRO A 217 10.51 -33.35 -3.91
N PHE A 218 10.17 -32.21 -3.25
CA PHE A 218 10.57 -31.94 -1.86
C PHE A 218 9.41 -31.47 -0.94
N GLY A 219 8.17 -31.75 -1.33
CA GLY A 219 6.98 -31.23 -0.64
C GLY A 219 6.68 -29.76 -1.02
N ALA A 220 5.52 -29.30 -0.59
CA ALA A 220 5.02 -27.96 -0.92
C ALA A 220 5.33 -26.89 0.14
N GLY A 221 6.10 -27.16 1.19
CA GLY A 221 6.36 -26.24 2.29
C GLY A 221 6.91 -24.88 1.88
N ALA A 222 6.66 -23.84 2.69
CA ALA A 222 7.06 -22.46 2.40
C ALA A 222 8.58 -22.23 2.45
N GLY A 223 9.16 -21.66 1.38
CA GLY A 223 10.54 -21.20 1.32
C GLY A 223 11.23 -21.36 -0.03
N ASN A 224 12.18 -20.48 -0.33
CA ASN A 224 12.90 -20.37 -1.62
C ASN A 224 13.54 -21.66 -2.14
N LYS A 225 13.75 -22.67 -1.31
CA LYS A 225 14.35 -23.95 -1.73
C LYS A 225 13.35 -24.94 -2.33
N GLN A 226 12.08 -24.80 -2.00
CA GLN A 226 11.05 -25.78 -2.36
C GLN A 226 10.43 -25.53 -3.73
N ALA A 227 10.36 -24.28 -4.18
CA ALA A 227 9.88 -23.91 -5.52
C ALA A 227 10.99 -23.95 -6.62
N THR A 228 12.19 -24.44 -6.31
CA THR A 228 13.30 -24.54 -7.29
C THR A 228 12.99 -25.50 -8.44
N TRP A 229 12.06 -26.44 -8.25
CA TRP A 229 11.59 -27.33 -9.30
C TRP A 229 10.89 -26.57 -10.44
N ILE A 230 10.24 -25.44 -10.15
CA ILE A 230 9.58 -24.62 -11.19
C ILE A 230 10.62 -24.10 -12.19
N GLU A 231 11.75 -23.59 -11.71
CA GLU A 231 12.81 -23.09 -12.60
C GLU A 231 13.35 -24.23 -13.50
N HIS A 232 13.54 -25.42 -12.92
CA HIS A 232 14.04 -26.59 -13.66
C HIS A 232 13.03 -27.11 -14.69
N GLU A 233 11.76 -27.16 -14.33
CA GLU A 233 10.68 -27.74 -15.10
C GLU A 233 9.94 -26.73 -16.01
N TYR A 234 10.23 -25.44 -15.90
CA TYR A 234 9.47 -24.36 -16.52
C TYR A 234 9.16 -24.62 -18.01
N GLN A 235 10.20 -24.90 -18.81
CA GLN A 235 10.02 -25.16 -20.23
C GLN A 235 9.24 -26.45 -20.52
N ARG A 236 9.34 -27.47 -19.66
CA ARG A 236 8.60 -28.72 -19.79
C ARG A 236 7.13 -28.58 -19.50
N LEU A 237 6.79 -27.65 -18.57
CA LEU A 237 5.42 -27.36 -18.16
C LEU A 237 4.68 -26.44 -19.13
N GLU A 238 5.38 -25.72 -20.02
CA GLU A 238 4.76 -24.84 -21.02
C GLU A 238 3.83 -25.59 -22.00
N ARG A 239 3.97 -26.90 -22.14
CA ARG A 239 3.10 -27.73 -22.99
C ARG A 239 1.67 -27.88 -22.48
N PHE A 240 1.44 -27.63 -21.17
CA PHE A 240 0.13 -27.83 -20.57
C PHE A 240 -0.74 -26.59 -20.70
N GLU A 241 -1.98 -26.81 -21.09
CA GLU A 241 -3.02 -25.79 -21.18
C GLU A 241 -3.61 -25.52 -19.79
N PHE A 242 -3.92 -26.58 -19.02
CA PHE A 242 -4.37 -26.49 -17.66
C PHE A 242 -3.49 -27.29 -16.70
N ILE A 243 -3.21 -26.69 -15.55
CA ILE A 243 -2.44 -27.29 -14.46
C ILE A 243 -3.33 -27.32 -13.21
N TYR A 244 -3.75 -28.52 -12.83
CA TYR A 244 -4.55 -28.77 -11.63
C TYR A 244 -3.62 -28.95 -10.44
N LEU A 245 -3.70 -28.08 -9.45
CA LEU A 245 -2.85 -28.10 -8.27
C LEU A 245 -3.58 -28.82 -7.14
N SER A 246 -3.17 -30.05 -6.85
CA SER A 246 -3.69 -30.89 -5.78
C SER A 246 -2.66 -31.01 -4.66
N MET A 247 -2.52 -29.91 -3.88
CA MET A 247 -1.61 -29.83 -2.76
C MET A 247 -2.32 -30.22 -1.46
N ASP A 248 -1.57 -30.58 -0.40
CA ASP A 248 -2.13 -30.84 0.91
C ASP A 248 -2.89 -29.61 1.43
N MET A 249 -4.05 -29.85 2.03
CA MET A 249 -4.97 -28.79 2.50
C MET A 249 -4.57 -28.24 3.88
N ASP A 250 -3.27 -28.23 4.20
CA ASP A 250 -2.76 -27.62 5.42
C ASP A 250 -2.21 -26.19 5.18
N ALA A 251 -1.83 -25.51 6.27
CA ALA A 251 -1.39 -24.11 6.20
C ALA A 251 -0.09 -23.92 5.39
N GLU A 252 0.77 -24.94 5.32
CA GLU A 252 2.03 -24.89 4.58
C GLU A 252 1.78 -25.05 3.08
N GLY A 253 0.89 -25.95 2.68
CA GLY A 253 0.46 -26.13 1.29
C GLY A 253 -0.24 -24.88 0.73
N GLY A 254 -1.05 -24.20 1.53
CA GLY A 254 -1.73 -22.95 1.14
C GLY A 254 -0.76 -21.80 0.83
N ALA A 255 0.31 -21.65 1.60
CA ALA A 255 1.31 -20.60 1.37
C ALA A 255 2.15 -20.87 0.09
N ALA A 256 2.49 -22.12 -0.17
CA ALA A 256 3.24 -22.51 -1.36
C ALA A 256 2.43 -22.38 -2.65
N LEU A 257 1.11 -22.57 -2.55
CA LEU A 257 0.19 -22.54 -3.67
C LEU A 257 0.19 -21.19 -4.39
N GLY A 258 0.22 -20.07 -3.66
CA GLY A 258 0.27 -18.72 -4.22
C GLY A 258 1.51 -18.51 -5.10
N GLU A 259 2.71 -18.87 -4.61
CA GLU A 259 3.95 -18.75 -5.38
C GLU A 259 3.94 -19.64 -6.64
N ILE A 260 3.43 -20.87 -6.55
CA ILE A 260 3.32 -21.78 -7.68
C ILE A 260 2.42 -21.18 -8.76
N ILE A 261 1.26 -20.66 -8.39
CA ILE A 261 0.29 -20.05 -9.31
C ILE A 261 0.87 -18.79 -9.97
N ASP A 262 1.54 -17.93 -9.21
CA ASP A 262 2.14 -16.71 -9.75
C ASP A 262 3.25 -17.01 -10.77
N ARG A 263 4.01 -18.07 -10.54
CA ARG A 263 5.12 -18.47 -11.43
C ARG A 263 4.68 -19.30 -12.64
N LEU A 264 3.65 -20.14 -12.51
CA LEU A 264 3.15 -20.98 -13.61
C LEU A 264 2.06 -20.28 -14.44
N GLY A 265 1.45 -19.23 -13.93
CA GLY A 265 0.42 -18.43 -14.58
C GLY A 265 -0.98 -18.74 -14.05
N ARG A 266 -1.61 -17.72 -13.45
CA ARG A 266 -2.96 -17.80 -12.83
C ARG A 266 -4.02 -18.29 -13.79
N HIS A 267 -3.94 -17.88 -15.06
CA HIS A 267 -4.95 -18.20 -16.09
C HIS A 267 -5.05 -19.69 -16.42
N ARG A 268 -4.01 -20.49 -16.17
CA ARG A 268 -3.99 -21.93 -16.46
C ARG A 268 -3.91 -22.82 -15.22
N CYS A 269 -3.68 -22.25 -14.04
CA CYS A 269 -3.67 -22.98 -12.78
C CYS A 269 -5.06 -23.06 -12.18
N LYS A 270 -5.49 -24.27 -11.78
CA LYS A 270 -6.75 -24.53 -11.10
C LYS A 270 -6.47 -25.28 -9.80
N VAL A 271 -7.08 -24.84 -8.70
CA VAL A 271 -6.89 -25.46 -7.39
C VAL A 271 -7.91 -26.56 -7.18
N VAL A 272 -7.42 -27.75 -6.91
CA VAL A 272 -8.26 -28.91 -6.59
C VAL A 272 -8.49 -28.95 -5.08
N LYS A 273 -9.74 -28.89 -4.67
CA LYS A 273 -10.16 -29.02 -3.26
C LYS A 273 -10.71 -30.43 -3.05
N LEU A 274 -10.06 -31.18 -2.20
CA LEU A 274 -10.49 -32.54 -1.84
C LEU A 274 -11.14 -32.56 -0.45
N PRO A 275 -12.11 -33.44 -0.21
CA PRO A 275 -12.80 -33.54 1.08
C PRO A 275 -11.95 -34.24 2.16
N PHE A 276 -10.83 -34.88 1.80
CA PHE A 276 -9.89 -35.52 2.70
C PHE A 276 -8.50 -34.89 2.51
N LYS A 277 -7.54 -35.30 3.35
CA LYS A 277 -6.22 -34.68 3.43
C LYS A 277 -5.48 -34.67 2.09
N ASP A 278 -5.47 -35.81 1.39
CA ASP A 278 -4.75 -36.02 0.13
C ASP A 278 -5.54 -36.91 -0.84
N ALA A 279 -5.05 -37.01 -2.08
CA ALA A 279 -5.73 -37.79 -3.11
C ALA A 279 -5.77 -39.30 -2.78
N ASN A 280 -4.74 -39.84 -2.13
CA ASN A 280 -4.71 -41.26 -1.77
C ASN A 280 -5.72 -41.59 -0.68
N GLU A 281 -5.94 -40.70 0.28
CA GLU A 281 -7.00 -40.88 1.30
C GLU A 281 -8.39 -40.86 0.67
N CYS A 282 -8.65 -39.97 -0.29
CA CYS A 282 -9.90 -39.99 -1.08
C CYS A 282 -10.07 -41.31 -1.83
N TRP A 283 -9.02 -41.75 -2.55
CA TRP A 283 -9.04 -42.94 -3.38
C TRP A 283 -9.37 -44.24 -2.61
N GLN A 284 -8.96 -44.32 -1.37
CA GLN A 284 -9.24 -45.49 -0.50
C GLN A 284 -10.70 -45.54 0.03
N LYS A 285 -11.53 -44.53 -0.29
CA LYS A 285 -12.95 -44.55 0.04
C LYS A 285 -13.75 -45.37 -0.99
N LYS A 286 -14.95 -45.76 -0.66
CA LYS A 286 -15.83 -46.57 -1.52
C LYS A 286 -16.19 -45.83 -2.83
N ASP A 287 -16.29 -44.49 -2.74
CA ASP A 287 -16.60 -43.53 -3.82
C ASP A 287 -15.36 -42.75 -4.30
N GLY A 288 -14.16 -43.32 -4.12
CA GLY A 288 -12.89 -42.64 -4.35
C GLY A 288 -12.73 -42.07 -5.76
N GLN A 289 -13.19 -42.78 -6.80
CA GLN A 289 -13.17 -42.27 -8.17
C GLN A 289 -14.04 -41.01 -8.31
N GLU A 290 -15.28 -41.07 -7.79
CA GLU A 290 -16.23 -39.95 -7.84
C GLU A 290 -15.71 -38.72 -7.10
N LEU A 291 -15.02 -38.91 -5.96
CA LEU A 291 -14.41 -37.82 -5.18
C LEU A 291 -13.28 -37.11 -5.96
N LEU A 292 -12.43 -37.87 -6.66
CA LEU A 292 -11.35 -37.30 -7.47
C LEU A 292 -11.90 -36.61 -8.73
N ASP A 293 -12.86 -37.22 -9.43
CA ASP A 293 -13.54 -36.62 -10.59
C ASP A 293 -14.26 -35.32 -10.19
N TYR A 294 -14.91 -35.31 -9.04
CA TYR A 294 -15.54 -34.11 -8.50
C TYR A 294 -14.51 -33.01 -8.20
N GLY A 295 -13.38 -33.38 -7.56
CA GLY A 295 -12.31 -32.43 -7.28
C GLY A 295 -11.74 -31.73 -8.55
N ILE A 296 -11.60 -32.48 -9.64
CA ILE A 296 -11.15 -31.91 -10.94
C ILE A 296 -12.25 -31.05 -11.57
N SER A 297 -13.50 -31.53 -11.59
CA SER A 297 -14.62 -30.82 -12.23
C SER A 297 -14.97 -29.50 -11.53
N THR A 298 -14.72 -29.40 -10.23
CA THR A 298 -14.97 -28.21 -9.39
C THR A 298 -13.72 -27.38 -9.12
N ALA A 299 -12.59 -27.73 -9.75
CA ALA A 299 -11.34 -26.98 -9.55
C ALA A 299 -11.47 -25.53 -10.06
N GLU A 300 -11.15 -24.58 -9.21
CA GLU A 300 -11.33 -23.15 -9.43
C GLU A 300 -9.99 -22.47 -9.78
N THR A 301 -10.05 -21.45 -10.65
CA THR A 301 -8.95 -20.50 -10.82
C THR A 301 -8.87 -19.59 -9.61
N ILE A 302 -7.66 -19.23 -9.17
CA ILE A 302 -7.48 -18.16 -8.19
C ILE A 302 -7.30 -16.85 -8.95
N ASP A 303 -8.40 -16.14 -9.14
CA ASP A 303 -8.37 -14.81 -9.71
C ASP A 303 -7.72 -13.81 -8.74
N PRO A 304 -7.11 -12.72 -9.23
CA PRO A 304 -6.71 -11.59 -8.39
C PRO A 304 -7.91 -11.10 -7.56
N GLU A 305 -7.69 -10.75 -6.29
CA GLU A 305 -8.76 -10.26 -5.40
C GLU A 305 -9.48 -9.04 -5.97
N GLU A 306 -8.76 -8.26 -6.78
CA GLU A 306 -9.26 -7.06 -7.45
C GLU A 306 -10.15 -7.35 -8.67
N LEU A 307 -10.06 -8.57 -9.25
CA LEU A 307 -10.85 -8.98 -10.40
C LEU A 307 -12.13 -9.69 -9.95
N LYS A 308 -13.22 -8.96 -9.94
CA LYS A 308 -14.53 -9.49 -9.56
C LYS A 308 -15.52 -9.40 -10.73
N SER A 309 -16.38 -10.39 -10.86
CA SER A 309 -17.48 -10.29 -11.83
C SER A 309 -18.46 -9.18 -11.44
N LEU A 310 -19.09 -8.52 -12.41
CA LEU A 310 -20.12 -7.50 -12.12
C LEU A 310 -21.24 -8.05 -11.23
N ALA A 311 -21.55 -9.34 -11.35
CA ALA A 311 -22.55 -10.02 -10.51
C ALA A 311 -22.19 -10.02 -9.01
N ALA A 312 -20.90 -9.96 -8.66
CA ALA A 312 -20.48 -9.88 -7.26
C ALA A 312 -20.90 -8.56 -6.59
N PHE A 313 -21.16 -7.52 -7.38
CA PHE A 313 -21.62 -6.21 -6.92
C PHE A 313 -23.14 -6.03 -6.99
N HIS A 314 -23.90 -7.11 -7.32
CA HIS A 314 -25.33 -7.01 -7.55
C HIS A 314 -26.10 -6.35 -6.40
N SER A 315 -25.82 -6.74 -5.17
CA SER A 315 -26.50 -6.20 -3.99
C SER A 315 -26.21 -4.70 -3.79
N GLU A 316 -24.96 -4.30 -4.01
CA GLU A 316 -24.53 -2.90 -3.92
C GLU A 316 -25.20 -2.05 -5.03
N ILE A 317 -25.25 -2.58 -6.25
CA ILE A 317 -25.91 -1.93 -7.39
C ILE A 317 -27.41 -1.75 -7.12
N ILE A 318 -28.08 -2.78 -6.58
CA ILE A 318 -29.51 -2.68 -6.25
C ILE A 318 -29.74 -1.66 -5.13
N GLU A 319 -28.91 -1.66 -4.09
CA GLU A 319 -28.98 -0.66 -3.01
C GLU A 319 -28.87 0.76 -3.58
N GLU A 320 -27.94 0.99 -4.51
CA GLU A 320 -27.73 2.28 -5.15
C GLU A 320 -28.90 2.69 -6.07
N LEU A 321 -29.42 1.76 -6.86
CA LEU A 321 -30.56 2.01 -7.75
C LEU A 321 -31.89 2.23 -7.01
N THR A 322 -32.05 1.62 -5.83
CA THR A 322 -33.28 1.71 -5.03
C THR A 322 -33.21 2.77 -3.94
N SER A 323 -32.02 3.31 -3.65
CA SER A 323 -31.86 4.43 -2.76
C SER A 323 -32.57 5.65 -3.36
N THR A 324 -33.70 6.03 -2.81
CA THR A 324 -34.35 7.31 -3.11
C THR A 324 -33.48 8.42 -2.51
N GLY A 325 -33.24 9.52 -3.26
CA GLY A 325 -32.25 10.59 -3.00
C GLY A 325 -32.09 11.17 -1.56
N GLU A 326 -32.84 10.67 -0.57
CA GLU A 326 -32.64 10.94 0.85
C GLU A 326 -31.51 10.10 1.48
N SER A 327 -31.07 9.04 0.82
CA SER A 327 -30.05 8.10 1.32
C SER A 327 -28.68 8.23 0.63
N GLU A 328 -28.44 9.27 -0.18
CA GLU A 328 -27.10 9.50 -0.73
C GLU A 328 -26.06 9.62 0.39
N LYS A 329 -25.19 8.62 0.49
CA LYS A 329 -24.12 8.58 1.51
C LYS A 329 -23.09 9.67 1.22
N GLY A 330 -22.98 10.67 2.10
CA GLY A 330 -21.97 11.73 1.99
C GLY A 330 -22.31 12.93 2.88
N MET A 331 -21.25 13.61 3.32
CA MET A 331 -21.38 14.83 4.11
C MET A 331 -21.90 15.97 3.22
N ARG A 332 -22.95 16.65 3.66
CA ARG A 332 -23.53 17.82 2.98
C ARG A 332 -22.73 19.07 3.31
N LEU A 333 -22.67 20.00 2.37
CA LEU A 333 -22.13 21.32 2.63
C LEU A 333 -23.15 22.20 3.37
N PRO A 334 -22.70 23.15 4.22
CA PRO A 334 -23.56 23.86 5.20
C PRO A 334 -24.59 24.84 4.61
N TRP A 335 -24.65 25.00 3.30
CA TRP A 335 -25.51 26.00 2.65
C TRP A 335 -26.65 25.34 1.89
N GLY A 336 -27.90 25.61 2.26
CA GLY A 336 -29.09 24.99 1.66
C GLY A 336 -29.16 25.05 0.13
N LYS A 337 -28.67 26.14 -0.50
CA LYS A 337 -28.62 26.25 -1.96
C LYS A 337 -27.60 25.33 -2.65
N VAL A 338 -26.67 24.76 -1.87
CA VAL A 338 -25.65 23.80 -2.32
C VAL A 338 -26.08 22.36 -1.97
N GLU A 339 -26.97 22.24 -0.98
CA GLU A 339 -27.48 20.98 -0.48
C GLU A 339 -28.01 20.10 -1.63
N ASN A 340 -27.71 18.83 -1.60
CA ASN A 340 -28.07 17.83 -2.63
C ASN A 340 -27.46 18.05 -4.05
N LYS A 341 -26.69 19.13 -4.25
CA LYS A 341 -25.96 19.36 -5.52
C LYS A 341 -24.51 18.91 -5.42
N VAL A 342 -23.95 19.03 -4.22
CA VAL A 342 -22.55 18.70 -3.95
C VAL A 342 -22.45 18.01 -2.59
N LEU A 343 -21.95 16.80 -2.60
CA LEU A 343 -21.68 16.01 -1.40
C LEU A 343 -20.20 15.67 -1.31
N CYS A 344 -19.69 15.53 -0.10
CA CYS A 344 -18.38 14.95 0.17
C CYS A 344 -18.58 13.46 0.48
N ARG A 345 -18.53 12.62 -0.56
CA ARG A 345 -18.79 11.18 -0.45
C ARG A 345 -17.60 10.42 0.09
N PRO A 346 -17.79 9.31 0.80
CA PRO A 346 -16.72 8.37 1.08
C PRO A 346 -16.04 7.88 -0.21
N ALA A 347 -14.77 7.48 -0.10
CA ALA A 347 -13.93 7.05 -1.22
C ALA A 347 -13.64 8.11 -2.29
N GLU A 348 -13.97 9.39 -2.02
CA GLU A 348 -13.68 10.53 -2.89
C GLU A 348 -12.64 11.47 -2.29
N ILE A 349 -12.03 12.27 -3.17
CA ILE A 349 -11.10 13.34 -2.81
C ILE A 349 -11.54 14.67 -3.40
N SER A 350 -11.48 15.73 -2.59
CA SER A 350 -11.85 17.10 -2.96
C SER A 350 -10.67 18.05 -2.88
N ILE A 351 -10.40 18.79 -3.95
CA ILE A 351 -9.46 19.92 -3.95
C ILE A 351 -10.20 21.23 -3.64
N TRP A 352 -9.68 22.00 -2.68
CA TRP A 352 -10.13 23.35 -2.30
C TRP A 352 -9.06 24.35 -2.74
N ALA A 353 -9.21 24.91 -3.93
CA ALA A 353 -8.27 25.84 -4.52
C ALA A 353 -8.70 27.30 -4.29
N GLY A 354 -7.76 28.22 -4.32
CA GLY A 354 -8.03 29.66 -4.26
C GLY A 354 -6.77 30.49 -4.04
N ILE A 355 -6.87 31.78 -4.29
CA ILE A 355 -5.80 32.76 -4.09
C ILE A 355 -5.47 32.85 -2.59
N ASN A 356 -4.24 33.21 -2.26
CA ASN A 356 -3.85 33.38 -0.85
C ASN A 356 -4.72 34.43 -0.17
N SER A 357 -5.08 34.18 1.08
CA SER A 357 -5.95 35.06 1.89
C SER A 357 -7.40 35.21 1.39
N HIS A 358 -7.86 34.38 0.45
CA HIS A 358 -9.25 34.38 -0.02
C HIS A 358 -10.19 33.51 0.84
N GLY A 359 -9.76 33.04 2.02
CA GLY A 359 -10.61 32.40 3.00
C GLY A 359 -10.81 30.88 2.82
N LYS A 360 -9.95 30.18 2.06
CA LYS A 360 -10.00 28.71 1.87
C LYS A 360 -10.13 27.94 3.17
N SER A 361 -9.12 28.07 4.05
CA SER A 361 -9.10 27.35 5.34
C SER A 361 -10.28 27.76 6.24
N THR A 362 -10.76 29.00 6.14
CA THR A 362 -11.92 29.46 6.88
C THR A 362 -13.23 28.84 6.35
N LEU A 363 -13.32 28.64 5.04
CA LEU A 363 -14.48 27.99 4.44
C LEU A 363 -14.47 26.49 4.75
N VAL A 364 -13.31 25.83 4.66
CA VAL A 364 -13.16 24.40 5.01
C VAL A 364 -13.51 24.20 6.49
N SER A 365 -13.02 25.05 7.41
CA SER A 365 -13.39 24.94 8.84
C SER A 365 -14.88 25.21 9.12
N ASN A 366 -15.56 26.01 8.30
CA ASN A 366 -17.02 26.15 8.39
C ASN A 366 -17.74 24.84 7.98
N ILE A 367 -17.21 24.13 6.97
CA ILE A 367 -17.69 22.80 6.57
C ILE A 367 -17.43 21.78 7.67
N GLU A 368 -16.26 21.82 8.32
CA GLU A 368 -15.93 20.93 9.46
C GLU A 368 -16.96 21.09 10.60
N VAL A 369 -17.24 22.33 11.00
CA VAL A 369 -18.21 22.59 12.07
C VAL A 369 -19.60 22.04 11.71
N ASP A 370 -20.03 22.19 10.47
CA ASP A 370 -21.32 21.64 10.05
C ASP A 370 -21.29 20.11 9.97
N GLY A 371 -20.21 19.54 9.46
CA GLY A 371 -20.01 18.09 9.36
C GLY A 371 -20.08 17.39 10.73
N ILE A 372 -19.55 18.02 11.80
CA ILE A 372 -19.70 17.50 13.16
C ILE A 372 -21.18 17.32 13.52
N SER A 373 -22.05 18.27 13.15
CA SER A 373 -23.50 18.15 13.39
C SER A 373 -24.18 17.03 12.60
N GLN A 374 -23.52 16.54 11.55
CA GLN A 374 -23.96 15.40 10.75
C GLN A 374 -23.37 14.08 11.24
N GLY A 375 -22.57 14.08 12.33
CA GLY A 375 -21.93 12.89 12.91
C GLY A 375 -20.56 12.57 12.35
N GLU A 376 -20.00 13.44 11.48
CA GLU A 376 -18.69 13.25 10.88
C GLU A 376 -17.57 13.50 11.90
N ARG A 377 -16.45 12.82 11.69
CA ARG A 377 -15.23 12.94 12.49
C ARG A 377 -14.06 13.36 11.61
N PHE A 378 -13.31 14.34 12.06
CA PHE A 378 -12.26 15.00 11.28
C PHE A 378 -10.87 14.75 11.83
N CYS A 379 -9.90 14.52 10.93
CA CYS A 379 -8.48 14.61 11.24
C CYS A 379 -7.81 15.62 10.32
N ILE A 380 -7.17 16.62 10.91
CA ILE A 380 -6.65 17.79 10.20
C ILE A 380 -5.13 17.81 10.28
N ALA A 381 -4.45 17.66 9.16
CA ALA A 381 -3.04 17.97 9.01
C ALA A 381 -2.90 19.46 8.67
N SER A 382 -2.87 20.31 9.70
CA SER A 382 -2.76 21.76 9.55
C SER A 382 -1.31 22.20 9.67
N MET A 383 -0.70 22.54 8.55
CA MET A 383 0.68 23.00 8.48
C MET A 383 0.80 24.52 8.37
N GLU A 384 -0.31 25.22 8.11
CA GLU A 384 -0.35 26.69 7.99
C GLU A 384 -0.86 27.38 9.25
N MET A 385 -1.79 26.77 9.97
CA MET A 385 -2.35 27.34 11.18
C MET A 385 -1.94 26.55 12.42
N LYS A 386 -1.50 27.28 13.46
CA LYS A 386 -1.27 26.66 14.77
C LYS A 386 -2.59 26.14 15.36
N PRO A 387 -2.60 25.00 16.08
CA PRO A 387 -3.80 24.40 16.66
C PRO A 387 -4.66 25.37 17.47
N ARG A 388 -4.02 26.25 18.25
CA ARG A 388 -4.70 27.28 19.01
C ARG A 388 -5.50 28.26 18.13
N LYS A 389 -4.96 28.64 16.96
CA LYS A 389 -5.61 29.56 16.04
C LYS A 389 -6.79 28.88 15.34
N LEU A 390 -6.59 27.64 14.88
CA LEU A 390 -7.64 26.82 14.29
C LEU A 390 -8.76 26.56 15.29
N GLY A 391 -8.45 26.13 16.52
CA GLY A 391 -9.44 25.91 17.58
C GLY A 391 -10.25 27.14 17.91
N LYS A 392 -9.60 28.32 17.99
CA LYS A 392 -10.32 29.60 18.19
C LYS A 392 -11.31 29.86 17.04
N GLN A 393 -10.94 29.56 15.81
CA GLN A 393 -11.81 29.72 14.63
C GLN A 393 -13.01 28.76 14.70
N LEU A 394 -12.77 27.48 14.97
CA LEU A 394 -13.82 26.47 15.13
C LEU A 394 -14.79 26.84 16.24
N TYR A 395 -14.29 27.35 17.38
CA TYR A 395 -15.14 27.81 18.51
C TYR A 395 -16.04 28.98 18.12
N ARG A 396 -15.52 29.97 17.38
CA ARG A 396 -16.32 31.09 16.86
C ARG A 396 -17.38 30.61 15.88
N GLN A 397 -17.00 29.71 15.00
CA GLN A 397 -17.91 29.14 14.02
C GLN A 397 -18.97 28.25 14.67
N ALA A 398 -18.62 27.43 15.66
CA ALA A 398 -19.58 26.59 16.36
C ALA A 398 -20.57 27.43 17.22
N SER A 399 -20.09 28.45 17.92
CA SER A 399 -20.96 29.29 18.77
C SER A 399 -21.75 30.35 18.01
N GLY A 400 -21.31 30.74 16.82
CA GLY A 400 -21.86 31.90 16.12
C GLY A 400 -21.40 33.25 16.67
N MET A 401 -20.46 33.30 17.64
CA MET A 401 -20.05 34.48 18.41
C MET A 401 -18.59 34.86 18.14
N ALA A 402 -18.27 36.16 18.18
CA ALA A 402 -16.90 36.65 18.10
C ALA A 402 -16.07 36.25 19.33
N GLN A 403 -16.69 36.28 20.50
CA GLN A 403 -16.11 35.89 21.79
C GLN A 403 -17.17 35.12 22.60
N PRO A 404 -17.13 33.77 22.56
CA PRO A 404 -18.02 32.94 23.35
C PRO A 404 -17.83 33.21 24.85
N SER A 405 -18.92 33.45 25.58
CA SER A 405 -18.87 33.65 27.04
C SER A 405 -18.50 32.34 27.75
N GLY A 406 -18.12 32.46 29.05
CA GLY A 406 -17.74 31.30 29.86
C GLY A 406 -18.80 30.20 29.94
N LYS A 407 -20.08 30.52 29.81
CA LYS A 407 -21.18 29.53 29.77
C LYS A 407 -21.12 28.61 28.54
N TYR A 408 -20.64 29.11 27.41
CA TYR A 408 -20.54 28.32 26.16
C TYR A 408 -19.26 27.47 26.06
N LEU A 409 -18.22 27.77 26.84
CA LEU A 409 -16.95 27.06 26.73
C LEU A 409 -17.05 25.55 27.01
N PRO A 410 -17.79 25.08 28.04
CA PRO A 410 -17.99 23.65 28.25
C PRO A 410 -18.74 22.97 27.09
N LEU A 411 -19.77 23.61 26.56
CA LEU A 411 -20.57 23.10 25.43
C LEU A 411 -19.75 23.04 24.16
N LEU A 412 -18.91 24.05 23.89
CA LEU A 412 -17.96 24.05 22.76
C LEU A 412 -16.96 22.91 22.86
N ARG A 413 -16.41 22.70 24.07
CA ARG A 413 -15.53 21.58 24.34
C ARG A 413 -16.23 20.24 24.06
N GLN A 414 -17.45 20.08 24.55
CA GLN A 414 -18.24 18.86 24.33
C GLN A 414 -18.53 18.64 22.85
N TYR A 415 -18.88 19.70 22.11
CA TYR A 415 -19.19 19.62 20.68
C TYR A 415 -18.02 19.13 19.82
N ILE A 416 -16.80 19.59 20.15
CA ILE A 416 -15.60 19.27 19.38
C ILE A 416 -14.92 17.98 19.89
N ASN A 417 -15.12 17.64 21.17
CA ASN A 417 -14.46 16.50 21.79
C ASN A 417 -14.88 15.17 21.16
N GLY A 418 -13.91 14.39 20.70
CA GLY A 418 -14.17 13.12 20.01
C GLY A 418 -14.67 13.29 18.56
N ALA A 419 -14.70 14.52 18.03
CA ALA A 419 -15.06 14.81 16.65
C ALA A 419 -13.89 15.37 15.81
N VAL A 420 -12.92 16.06 16.45
CA VAL A 420 -11.80 16.71 15.74
C VAL A 420 -10.47 16.33 16.36
N TRP A 421 -9.55 15.83 15.53
CA TRP A 421 -8.15 15.59 15.83
C TRP A 421 -7.26 16.46 14.96
N ILE A 422 -6.24 17.07 15.55
CA ILE A 422 -5.29 17.91 14.82
C ILE A 422 -3.94 17.21 14.84
N PHE A 423 -3.41 16.90 13.66
CA PHE A 423 -2.03 16.50 13.49
C PHE A 423 -1.15 17.74 13.50
N GLU A 424 -0.49 17.95 14.64
CA GLU A 424 0.41 19.09 14.83
C GLU A 424 1.79 18.75 14.26
N ALA A 425 2.01 19.19 13.03
CA ALA A 425 3.27 19.01 12.34
C ALA A 425 4.01 20.35 12.22
N TYR A 426 5.16 20.46 12.85
CA TYR A 426 6.01 21.63 12.73
C TYR A 426 7.02 21.47 11.59
N GLY A 427 7.11 22.45 10.71
CA GLY A 427 8.04 22.46 9.58
C GLY A 427 7.51 21.68 8.37
N THR A 428 8.44 21.20 7.55
CA THR A 428 8.12 20.34 6.40
C THR A 428 7.86 18.92 6.86
N THR A 429 6.59 18.53 6.92
CA THR A 429 6.21 17.15 7.26
C THR A 429 6.24 16.29 6.01
N LYS A 430 6.93 15.15 6.09
CA LYS A 430 6.97 14.18 4.97
C LYS A 430 5.57 13.61 4.72
N ALA A 431 5.19 13.51 3.46
CA ALA A 431 3.90 12.97 3.00
C ALA A 431 3.55 11.62 3.65
N ASN A 432 4.50 10.69 3.71
CA ASN A 432 4.29 9.38 4.34
C ASN A 432 3.86 9.47 5.81
N ARG A 433 4.37 10.46 6.57
CA ARG A 433 3.98 10.63 7.97
C ARG A 433 2.53 11.09 8.12
N ILE A 434 2.03 11.87 7.15
CA ILE A 434 0.61 12.28 7.14
C ILE A 434 -0.27 11.04 6.95
N LEU A 435 0.06 10.17 6.00
CA LEU A 435 -0.69 8.94 5.73
C LEU A 435 -0.69 7.99 6.94
N GLU A 436 0.47 7.78 7.58
CA GLU A 436 0.55 6.97 8.80
C GLU A 436 -0.38 7.48 9.93
N VAL A 437 -0.41 8.80 10.13
CA VAL A 437 -1.28 9.43 11.15
C VAL A 437 -2.75 9.33 10.75
N PHE A 438 -3.06 9.50 9.47
CA PHE A 438 -4.42 9.37 8.95
C PHE A 438 -4.93 7.92 9.11
N GLU A 439 -4.11 6.95 8.77
CA GLU A 439 -4.44 5.53 8.96
C GLU A 439 -4.68 5.18 10.44
N TYR A 440 -3.82 5.67 11.33
CA TYR A 440 -4.01 5.52 12.77
C TYR A 440 -5.31 6.18 13.25
N ALA A 441 -5.59 7.43 12.80
CA ALA A 441 -6.81 8.15 13.18
C ALA A 441 -8.07 7.42 12.67
N ARG A 442 -8.03 6.87 11.45
CA ARG A 442 -9.12 6.04 10.92
C ARG A 442 -9.34 4.79 11.76
N LYS A 443 -8.30 4.01 12.00
CA LYS A 443 -8.40 2.73 12.71
C LYS A 443 -8.80 2.90 14.17
N ARG A 444 -8.21 3.88 14.86
CA ARG A 444 -8.44 4.07 16.31
C ARG A 444 -9.69 4.86 16.63
N TYR A 445 -9.95 5.94 15.90
CA TYR A 445 -10.99 6.91 16.23
C TYR A 445 -12.18 6.90 15.27
N GLY A 446 -12.11 6.09 14.20
CA GLY A 446 -13.18 6.03 13.20
C GLY A 446 -13.38 7.34 12.45
N VAL A 447 -12.31 8.10 12.20
CA VAL A 447 -12.35 9.35 11.44
C VAL A 447 -12.84 9.07 10.02
N THR A 448 -13.75 9.94 9.53
CA THR A 448 -14.40 9.81 8.21
C THR A 448 -13.98 10.91 7.24
N GLN A 449 -13.50 12.05 7.74
CA GLN A 449 -13.13 13.24 6.96
C GLN A 449 -11.67 13.62 7.27
N PHE A 450 -10.82 13.67 6.26
CA PHE A 450 -9.40 13.98 6.41
C PHE A 450 -9.05 15.26 5.67
N ILE A 451 -8.27 16.15 6.29
CA ILE A 451 -7.95 17.46 5.73
C ILE A 451 -6.43 17.65 5.68
N VAL A 452 -5.91 18.03 4.51
CA VAL A 452 -4.52 18.45 4.28
C VAL A 452 -4.51 19.95 3.97
N ASP A 453 -4.08 20.79 4.90
CA ASP A 453 -4.01 22.25 4.72
C ASP A 453 -2.58 22.77 5.01
N SER A 454 -1.76 22.95 3.95
CA SER A 454 -2.00 22.82 2.53
C SER A 454 -1.00 21.86 1.87
N LEU A 455 -1.33 21.39 0.65
CA LEU A 455 -0.46 20.52 -0.15
C LEU A 455 0.96 21.10 -0.32
N ALA A 456 1.09 22.42 -0.45
CA ALA A 456 2.37 23.11 -0.59
C ALA A 456 3.33 22.95 0.60
N LYS A 457 2.85 22.49 1.76
CA LYS A 457 3.63 22.31 2.99
C LYS A 457 3.94 20.84 3.31
N CYS A 458 3.63 19.92 2.41
CA CYS A 458 3.83 18.48 2.61
C CYS A 458 5.27 17.99 2.32
N GLY A 459 6.27 18.88 2.40
CA GLY A 459 7.68 18.49 2.28
C GLY A 459 8.21 18.37 0.86
N PHE A 460 7.48 18.88 -0.12
CA PHE A 460 7.92 18.96 -1.52
C PHE A 460 8.48 20.33 -1.84
N ALA A 461 9.44 20.39 -2.77
CA ALA A 461 9.79 21.67 -3.39
C ALA A 461 8.56 22.24 -4.12
N GLU A 462 8.46 23.58 -4.20
CA GLU A 462 7.27 24.24 -4.78
C GLU A 462 7.02 23.88 -6.23
N ASP A 463 8.04 23.47 -6.97
CA ASP A 463 8.07 23.08 -8.38
C ASP A 463 8.09 21.54 -8.59
N ASP A 464 8.16 20.74 -7.53
CA ASP A 464 8.14 19.27 -7.62
C ASP A 464 6.71 18.75 -7.79
N TYR A 465 6.12 19.05 -8.93
CA TYR A 465 4.76 18.65 -9.27
C TYR A 465 4.58 17.12 -9.34
N ASN A 466 5.65 16.37 -9.62
CA ASN A 466 5.57 14.90 -9.70
C ASN A 466 5.36 14.30 -8.31
N LYS A 467 6.10 14.77 -7.30
CA LYS A 467 5.88 14.31 -5.92
C LYS A 467 4.55 14.76 -5.35
N GLN A 468 4.10 15.97 -5.68
CA GLN A 468 2.75 16.43 -5.30
C GLN A 468 1.67 15.53 -5.90
N LYS A 469 1.80 15.17 -7.19
CA LYS A 469 0.92 14.23 -7.86
C LYS A 469 0.93 12.86 -7.18
N GLN A 470 2.11 12.30 -6.94
CA GLN A 470 2.27 11.01 -6.28
C GLN A 470 1.62 10.97 -4.89
N PHE A 471 1.75 12.05 -4.11
CA PHE A 471 1.11 12.13 -2.80
C PHE A 471 -0.43 12.21 -2.91
N VAL A 472 -0.96 12.94 -3.88
CA VAL A 472 -2.41 12.97 -4.12
C VAL A 472 -2.92 11.60 -4.59
N ASP A 473 -2.15 10.85 -5.40
CA ASP A 473 -2.45 9.44 -5.73
C ASP A 473 -2.55 8.57 -4.46
N GLN A 474 -1.58 8.69 -3.56
CA GLN A 474 -1.59 7.96 -2.29
C GLN A 474 -2.79 8.34 -1.40
N LEU A 475 -3.18 9.63 -1.38
CA LEU A 475 -4.38 10.08 -0.67
C LEU A 475 -5.67 9.53 -1.31
N MET A 476 -5.72 9.37 -2.63
CA MET A 476 -6.84 8.74 -3.34
C MET A 476 -6.93 7.25 -3.01
N GLU A 477 -5.81 6.55 -3.01
CA GLU A 477 -5.73 5.15 -2.61
C GLU A 477 -6.20 4.97 -1.16
N PHE A 478 -5.70 5.80 -0.24
CA PHE A 478 -6.13 5.86 1.15
C PHE A 478 -7.65 6.09 1.28
N SER A 479 -8.22 7.06 0.52
CA SER A 479 -9.64 7.37 0.59
C SER A 479 -10.51 6.18 0.19
N ARG A 480 -10.12 5.45 -0.86
CA ARG A 480 -10.83 4.26 -1.37
C ARG A 480 -10.67 3.06 -0.45
N GLN A 481 -9.44 2.77 -0.02
CA GLN A 481 -9.15 1.64 0.86
C GLN A 481 -9.88 1.72 2.21
N HIS A 482 -9.99 2.93 2.75
CA HIS A 482 -10.61 3.15 4.06
C HIS A 482 -12.05 3.65 4.00
N ASN A 483 -12.60 3.83 2.80
CA ASN A 483 -13.95 4.37 2.55
C ASN A 483 -14.18 5.68 3.32
N VAL A 484 -13.31 6.67 3.10
CA VAL A 484 -13.31 7.98 3.77
C VAL A 484 -13.22 9.11 2.74
N HIS A 485 -13.53 10.35 3.16
CA HIS A 485 -13.32 11.52 2.29
C HIS A 485 -12.04 12.28 2.64
N VAL A 486 -11.33 12.76 1.62
CA VAL A 486 -10.10 13.56 1.82
C VAL A 486 -10.25 14.93 1.19
N HIS A 487 -10.01 15.98 1.97
CA HIS A 487 -9.98 17.37 1.53
C HIS A 487 -8.52 17.84 1.40
N VAL A 488 -8.16 18.39 0.26
CA VAL A 488 -6.81 18.91 0.00
C VAL A 488 -6.89 20.39 -0.34
N VAL A 489 -6.30 21.25 0.49
CA VAL A 489 -6.21 22.69 0.22
C VAL A 489 -5.01 22.98 -0.67
N VAL A 490 -5.26 23.68 -1.79
CA VAL A 490 -4.26 23.99 -2.82
C VAL A 490 -4.23 25.48 -3.12
N HIS A 491 -3.04 26.01 -3.34
CA HIS A 491 -2.88 27.40 -3.76
C HIS A 491 -3.05 27.57 -5.27
N MET A 492 -3.43 28.77 -5.67
CA MET A 492 -3.44 29.16 -7.09
C MET A 492 -2.11 29.76 -7.51
N ARG A 493 -1.87 29.77 -8.81
CA ARG A 493 -0.78 30.54 -9.41
C ARG A 493 -1.02 32.03 -9.17
N LYS A 494 0.04 32.81 -9.00
CA LYS A 494 -0.06 34.27 -8.95
C LYS A 494 -0.61 34.76 -10.28
N ARG A 495 -1.61 35.64 -10.21
CA ARG A 495 -2.22 36.29 -11.37
C ARG A 495 -2.02 37.80 -11.26
N GLU A 496 -1.96 38.46 -12.39
CA GLU A 496 -1.93 39.94 -12.46
C GLU A 496 -3.28 40.57 -12.10
N ASP A 497 -4.39 39.85 -12.42
CA ASP A 497 -5.75 40.33 -12.14
C ASP A 497 -6.45 39.36 -11.17
N GLU A 498 -6.65 39.79 -9.94
CA GLU A 498 -7.41 39.07 -8.89
C GLU A 498 -8.92 39.42 -8.88
N ASN A 499 -9.37 40.31 -9.77
CA ASN A 499 -10.74 40.81 -9.81
C ASN A 499 -11.71 39.86 -10.53
N ARG A 500 -11.22 38.77 -11.12
CA ARG A 500 -12.04 37.75 -11.78
C ARG A 500 -11.95 36.43 -11.07
N ILE A 501 -13.07 35.69 -11.04
CA ILE A 501 -13.12 34.34 -10.51
C ILE A 501 -12.14 33.46 -11.33
N PRO A 502 -11.18 32.80 -10.66
CA PRO A 502 -10.24 31.92 -11.34
C PRO A 502 -10.91 30.71 -11.98
N GLY A 503 -10.20 30.07 -12.92
CA GLY A 503 -10.60 28.82 -13.54
C GLY A 503 -9.73 27.63 -13.09
N LYS A 504 -10.03 26.44 -13.60
CA LYS A 504 -9.30 25.18 -13.33
C LYS A 504 -7.80 25.31 -13.68
N MET A 505 -7.47 26.03 -14.77
CA MET A 505 -6.09 26.19 -15.25
C MET A 505 -5.24 27.11 -14.36
N ASP A 506 -5.84 27.87 -13.48
CA ASP A 506 -5.15 28.77 -12.55
C ASP A 506 -4.68 28.05 -11.27
N ILE A 507 -5.06 26.81 -11.07
CA ILE A 507 -4.65 26.01 -9.91
C ILE A 507 -3.15 25.72 -10.03
N LYS A 508 -2.41 25.96 -8.93
CA LYS A 508 -0.97 25.67 -8.87
C LYS A 508 -0.75 24.16 -8.91
N GLY A 509 0.10 23.71 -9.82
CA GLY A 509 0.36 22.30 -10.06
C GLY A 509 0.20 21.95 -11.54
N THR A 510 0.15 20.68 -11.85
CA THR A 510 -0.16 20.19 -13.19
C THR A 510 -1.66 20.03 -13.36
N GLY A 511 -2.18 20.18 -14.60
CA GLY A 511 -3.56 19.81 -14.93
C GLY A 511 -3.92 18.41 -14.47
N ALA A 512 -2.93 17.50 -14.42
CA ALA A 512 -3.05 16.16 -13.89
C ALA A 512 -3.61 16.08 -12.46
N LEU A 513 -3.26 17.02 -11.55
CA LEU A 513 -3.81 17.03 -10.18
C LEU A 513 -5.34 17.17 -10.18
N THR A 514 -5.85 18.09 -10.98
CA THR A 514 -7.30 18.33 -11.07
C THR A 514 -8.03 17.24 -11.86
N ASP A 515 -7.31 16.53 -12.75
CA ASP A 515 -7.91 15.45 -13.54
C ASP A 515 -8.07 14.15 -12.76
N MET A 516 -7.19 13.92 -11.77
CA MET A 516 -7.20 12.72 -10.93
C MET A 516 -8.34 12.72 -9.91
N VAL A 517 -8.53 13.82 -9.20
CA VAL A 517 -9.47 13.95 -8.07
C VAL A 517 -10.93 13.93 -8.51
N ASP A 518 -11.83 13.67 -7.58
CA ASP A 518 -13.27 13.56 -7.85
C ASP A 518 -13.94 14.93 -7.89
N ASN A 519 -13.60 15.82 -6.95
CA ASN A 519 -14.20 17.15 -6.86
C ASN A 519 -13.12 18.24 -6.84
N VAL A 520 -13.39 19.36 -7.51
CA VAL A 520 -12.53 20.55 -7.49
C VAL A 520 -13.37 21.80 -7.26
N PHE A 521 -13.07 22.49 -6.17
CA PHE A 521 -13.71 23.71 -5.73
C PHE A 521 -12.75 24.90 -5.80
N ILE A 522 -13.23 26.04 -6.23
CA ILE A 522 -12.50 27.31 -6.19
C ILE A 522 -13.19 28.26 -5.23
N VAL A 523 -12.45 28.75 -4.25
CA VAL A 523 -12.89 29.77 -3.29
C VAL A 523 -12.30 31.12 -3.72
N TRP A 524 -13.17 32.04 -4.07
CA TRP A 524 -12.75 33.37 -4.52
C TRP A 524 -13.49 34.46 -3.74
N ARG A 525 -12.70 35.33 -3.10
CA ARG A 525 -13.17 36.50 -2.36
C ARG A 525 -13.45 37.64 -3.35
N ASN A 526 -14.64 38.24 -3.25
CA ASN A 526 -15.08 39.29 -4.18
C ASN A 526 -14.40 40.63 -3.87
N LYS A 527 -13.14 40.77 -4.30
CA LYS A 527 -12.35 41.98 -4.14
C LYS A 527 -13.00 43.22 -4.76
N PRO A 528 -13.59 43.16 -5.97
CA PRO A 528 -14.34 44.31 -6.54
C PRO A 528 -15.44 44.84 -5.61
N LYS A 529 -16.21 43.93 -4.96
CA LYS A 529 -17.22 44.34 -3.99
C LYS A 529 -16.57 45.08 -2.82
N GLU A 530 -15.48 44.62 -2.28
CA GLU A 530 -14.79 45.24 -1.15
C GLU A 530 -14.31 46.66 -1.50
N VAL A 531 -13.77 46.84 -2.69
CA VAL A 531 -13.33 48.13 -3.20
C VAL A 531 -14.53 49.08 -3.35
N ASP A 532 -15.64 48.59 -3.94
CA ASP A 532 -16.85 49.40 -4.11
C ASP A 532 -17.46 49.78 -2.76
N MET A 533 -17.47 48.86 -1.78
CA MET A 533 -18.02 49.11 -0.43
C MET A 533 -17.16 50.03 0.43
N GLY A 534 -15.85 50.14 0.13
CA GLY A 534 -14.90 51.09 0.75
C GLY A 534 -14.80 52.43 0.02
N SER A 535 -15.58 52.64 -1.02
CA SER A 535 -15.59 53.90 -1.81
C SER A 535 -16.51 54.93 -1.22
N ASP A 536 -16.25 56.21 -1.47
CA ASP A 536 -17.15 57.35 -1.15
C ASP A 536 -18.32 57.48 -2.13
N ASP A 537 -18.31 56.69 -3.22
CA ASP A 537 -19.35 56.70 -4.25
C ASP A 537 -20.57 55.86 -3.83
N LEU A 538 -21.64 56.54 -3.39
CA LEU A 538 -22.89 55.92 -2.99
C LEU A 538 -23.54 55.06 -4.07
N GLY A 539 -23.33 55.36 -5.35
CA GLY A 539 -23.84 54.58 -6.47
C GLY A 539 -23.13 53.24 -6.59
N LYS A 540 -21.79 53.19 -6.39
CA LYS A 540 -21.01 51.93 -6.33
C LYS A 540 -21.40 51.11 -5.13
N ILE A 541 -21.52 51.71 -3.95
CA ILE A 541 -21.95 51.06 -2.73
C ILE A 541 -23.33 50.39 -2.92
N ALA A 542 -24.30 51.14 -3.42
CA ALA A 542 -25.67 50.63 -3.64
C ALA A 542 -25.69 49.46 -4.64
N LYS A 543 -24.90 49.53 -5.72
CA LYS A 543 -24.78 48.48 -6.76
C LYS A 543 -24.12 47.20 -6.22
N SER A 544 -23.22 47.33 -5.27
CA SER A 544 -22.41 46.19 -4.77
C SER A 544 -22.89 45.62 -3.45
N LYS A 545 -23.73 46.32 -2.68
CA LYS A 545 -24.22 45.92 -1.34
C LYS A 545 -24.89 44.54 -1.31
N GLY A 546 -25.67 44.17 -2.32
CA GLY A 546 -26.37 42.88 -2.42
C GLY A 546 -25.57 41.76 -3.06
N LYS A 547 -24.35 42.03 -3.56
CA LYS A 547 -23.51 40.99 -4.16
C LYS A 547 -22.89 40.07 -3.09
N PRO A 548 -22.63 38.79 -3.40
CA PRO A 548 -21.89 37.88 -2.52
C PRO A 548 -20.49 38.41 -2.17
N ASP A 549 -20.01 38.10 -0.95
CA ASP A 549 -18.66 38.43 -0.49
C ASP A 549 -17.62 37.41 -1.00
N THR A 550 -18.08 36.20 -1.21
CA THR A 550 -17.23 35.09 -1.68
C THR A 550 -18.02 34.23 -2.66
N TYR A 551 -17.33 33.68 -3.64
CA TYR A 551 -17.91 32.70 -4.54
C TYR A 551 -17.24 31.34 -4.34
N LEU A 552 -18.06 30.29 -4.21
CA LEU A 552 -17.67 28.92 -4.27
C LEU A 552 -18.02 28.39 -5.67
N LYS A 553 -17.02 28.18 -6.51
CA LYS A 553 -17.20 27.65 -7.86
C LYS A 553 -16.80 26.17 -7.89
N VAL A 554 -17.70 25.33 -8.33
CA VAL A 554 -17.40 23.93 -8.66
C VAL A 554 -16.85 23.92 -10.08
N VAL A 555 -15.65 23.38 -10.29
CA VAL A 555 -15.01 23.27 -11.61
C VAL A 555 -14.77 21.84 -12.02
N LYS A 556 -15.09 20.90 -11.14
CA LYS A 556 -15.19 19.48 -11.41
C LYS A 556 -16.03 18.81 -10.33
N GLN A 557 -16.94 17.97 -10.72
CA GLN A 557 -17.61 16.98 -9.89
C GLN A 557 -17.83 15.74 -10.73
N ARG A 558 -17.20 14.63 -10.37
CA ARG A 558 -17.20 13.41 -11.18
C ARG A 558 -18.57 12.75 -11.20
N GLU A 559 -19.27 12.74 -10.07
CA GLU A 559 -20.52 12.01 -9.90
C GLU A 559 -21.67 12.56 -10.73
N THR A 560 -21.93 13.86 -10.63
CA THR A 560 -23.08 14.50 -11.31
C THR A 560 -22.70 15.30 -12.56
N GLY A 561 -21.40 15.60 -12.73
CA GLY A 561 -20.89 16.42 -13.85
C GLY A 561 -21.29 17.90 -13.78
N ILE A 562 -21.93 18.37 -12.70
CA ILE A 562 -22.38 19.76 -12.60
C ILE A 562 -21.25 20.69 -12.14
N GLU A 563 -21.19 21.91 -12.70
CA GLU A 563 -20.18 22.93 -12.40
C GLU A 563 -20.83 24.27 -11.98
N PRO A 564 -21.63 24.30 -10.93
CA PRO A 564 -22.30 25.53 -10.50
C PRO A 564 -21.34 26.50 -9.81
N THR A 565 -21.78 27.77 -9.73
CA THR A 565 -21.13 28.81 -8.91
C THR A 565 -22.11 29.33 -7.88
N PHE A 566 -21.72 29.29 -6.61
CA PHE A 566 -22.52 29.72 -5.49
C PHE A 566 -21.95 31.00 -4.88
N GLY A 567 -22.76 32.04 -4.72
CA GLY A 567 -22.38 33.22 -3.98
C GLY A 567 -22.60 33.02 -2.47
N LEU A 568 -21.65 33.37 -1.64
CA LEU A 568 -21.70 33.23 -0.18
C LEU A 568 -21.51 34.61 0.49
N PHE A 569 -22.12 34.79 1.65
CA PHE A 569 -22.10 36.03 2.41
C PHE A 569 -21.29 35.85 3.70
N TRP A 570 -20.40 36.79 3.99
CA TRP A 570 -19.50 36.72 5.12
C TRP A 570 -20.13 37.27 6.41
N HIS A 571 -20.22 36.44 7.44
CA HIS A 571 -20.62 36.85 8.78
C HIS A 571 -19.40 37.00 9.69
N GLY A 572 -18.90 38.20 9.83
CA GLY A 572 -17.62 38.50 10.51
C GLY A 572 -17.55 38.10 11.98
N LEU A 573 -18.65 38.20 12.71
CA LEU A 573 -18.69 37.86 14.15
C LEU A 573 -18.43 36.36 14.38
N SER A 574 -19.09 35.50 13.61
CA SER A 574 -18.92 34.05 13.72
C SER A 574 -17.81 33.46 12.86
N CYS A 575 -17.24 34.22 11.95
CA CYS A 575 -16.35 33.71 10.89
C CYS A 575 -16.99 32.62 10.03
N ARG A 576 -18.30 32.69 9.77
CA ARG A 576 -19.03 31.78 8.90
C ARG A 576 -19.32 32.43 7.55
N PHE A 577 -19.49 31.56 6.57
CA PHE A 577 -20.11 31.92 5.29
C PHE A 577 -21.57 31.48 5.34
N LEU A 578 -22.46 32.34 4.89
CA LEU A 578 -23.91 32.12 4.81
C LEU A 578 -24.32 31.91 3.37
N GLY A 579 -25.37 31.15 3.12
CA GLY A 579 -25.94 30.95 1.81
C GLY A 579 -26.65 32.20 1.27
N TYR A 580 -27.33 32.90 2.13
CA TYR A 580 -28.08 34.13 1.81
C TYR A 580 -27.68 35.26 2.77
N GLN A 581 -27.87 36.52 2.35
CA GLN A 581 -27.44 37.70 3.13
C GLN A 581 -28.13 37.79 4.48
N ASP A 582 -29.40 37.43 4.55
CA ASP A 582 -30.24 37.52 5.73
C ASP A 582 -30.53 36.14 6.35
N GLU A 583 -29.67 35.17 6.08
CA GLU A 583 -29.81 33.83 6.61
C GLU A 583 -29.53 33.79 8.12
N HIS A 584 -30.42 33.17 8.89
CA HIS A 584 -30.19 32.94 10.30
C HIS A 584 -29.04 31.94 10.52
N LEU A 585 -28.18 32.24 11.50
CA LEU A 585 -27.09 31.33 11.85
C LEU A 585 -27.65 30.00 12.37
N LYS A 586 -27.26 28.91 11.73
CA LYS A 586 -27.51 27.56 12.24
C LYS A 586 -26.90 27.42 13.63
N GLN A 587 -27.69 26.98 14.60
CA GLN A 587 -27.22 26.73 15.95
C GLN A 587 -26.69 25.31 16.06
N TYR A 588 -25.43 25.17 16.46
CA TYR A 588 -24.79 23.89 16.71
C TYR A 588 -24.70 23.54 18.19
N ILE A 589 -24.85 24.56 19.07
CA ILE A 589 -24.73 24.46 20.51
C ILE A 589 -25.96 25.08 21.11
N TYR A 590 -26.69 24.31 21.90
CA TYR A 590 -27.85 24.77 22.63
C TYR A 590 -27.44 24.95 24.10
N SER A 591 -27.59 26.14 24.66
CA SER A 591 -27.69 26.28 26.13
C SER A 591 -29.07 25.77 26.51
N GLU A 592 -29.15 24.85 27.47
CA GLU A 592 -30.44 24.60 28.12
C GLU A 592 -31.05 25.94 28.51
N ARG A 593 -32.22 26.26 27.97
CA ARG A 593 -33.00 27.39 28.44
C ARG A 593 -33.32 27.06 29.89
N GLU A 594 -32.87 27.91 30.81
CA GLU A 594 -33.41 27.94 32.15
C GLU A 594 -34.94 28.02 31.97
N GLY A 595 -35.64 26.89 32.29
CA GLY A 595 -37.08 26.80 32.32
C GLY A 595 -37.63 27.60 33.51
#